data_c751c2d32aabb84a9b86f0bfaace5471
#
_entry.id   c751c2d32aabb84a9b86f0bfaace5471
#
_cell.length_a   1.000
_cell.length_b   1.000
_cell.length_c   1.000
_cell.angle_alpha   90.00
_cell.angle_beta   90.00
_cell.angle_gamma   90.00
#
_symmetry.space_group_name_H-M   'P 1'
#
loop_
_entity.id
_entity.type
_entity.pdbx_description
1 polymer ?
#
loop_
_entity_poly.entity_id
_entity_poly.type
_entity_poly.pdbx_seq_one_letter_code
_entity_poly.pdbx_strand_id
1 'polypeptide(L)'
;MKGDFGRTPSSTTGGCDKNAQRDVQTMLEKAGYSLTVDKSMISFTAEDGSVIELPLVKPTSWLSTLLSNYSFLLQGGDGKDLHQQLAAFWECYKFVQPGHEVYKLDPGKLAYTLPLLLYGDEGRYLKKGNFMVCTIECALGSSPKKPKPCNCSSDPVLQRYGAMNCGSHGVAIDQAAALASTQQVNDSGNEFLSKFLLFGIASQVYRKNKGLITMAFDEVVSDLSELFWHGIVVSGSTYFGAVLGCKGDLKFHHQLGNLQRSYYNVGVKKNHPICSLCLAGKEGIEFEDLSDHPKWLATEFQKPPWEENMVPSLAKLPFETGKAEGIFRLDLFHCWKCGLGRDLIGSATVVLCLLGYFDFPGFSENFPDRLERAWSSFRLWTLANQKTPAIHYFSKSLFNTPNQRSFAWANVKGSDTTLMTQWVLHVVRLSRESRGPVNDALEGALIEACESAIALFAVLHSHPLWMDRVCGQRCQHHLLVMIRAYRFLAMESRRLGVVGFGLKPKMHALHHISKSLKSQLQSNAPRILNPLVFSCEANESVVGHVSRIARRVSSRTVSLRVLERVLIRTKALIRKRKGNLSSRLRAYCRRARRMNA
;
A
#
# COMPACT_ATOMS: atom_id res chain seq x y z
N MET A 1 23.56 28.59 -5.63
CA MET A 1 23.37 29.16 -6.98
C MET A 1 21.94 29.68 -7.08
N LYS A 2 21.73 30.95 -6.92
CA LYS A 2 20.50 31.64 -7.35
C LYS A 2 20.68 31.86 -8.84
N GLY A 3 20.21 30.92 -9.64
CA GLY A 3 20.28 31.02 -11.09
C GLY A 3 19.20 31.94 -11.61
N ASP A 4 19.59 32.77 -12.50
CA ASP A 4 18.82 33.76 -13.25
C ASP A 4 17.69 33.08 -14.07
N PHE A 5 16.55 32.80 -13.45
CA PHE A 5 15.34 32.39 -14.14
C PHE A 5 14.47 33.58 -14.59
N GLY A 6 15.04 34.79 -14.56
CA GLY A 6 14.31 36.03 -14.78
C GLY A 6 14.32 36.58 -16.22
N ARG A 7 14.99 35.95 -17.17
CA ARG A 7 14.98 36.41 -18.57
C ARG A 7 14.58 35.27 -19.50
N THR A 8 13.28 35.17 -19.79
CA THR A 8 12.83 34.49 -21.01
C THR A 8 13.34 35.27 -22.22
N PRO A 9 13.89 34.59 -23.25
CA PRO A 9 14.28 35.29 -24.49
C PRO A 9 13.06 35.99 -25.10
N SER A 10 13.11 37.27 -25.24
CA SER A 10 12.10 38.10 -25.90
C SER A 10 12.18 37.97 -27.43
N SER A 11 12.03 36.77 -27.94
CA SER A 11 11.88 36.54 -29.38
C SER A 11 10.65 35.66 -29.65
N THR A 12 9.48 36.19 -29.27
CA THR A 12 8.23 35.68 -29.80
C THR A 12 7.44 36.84 -30.37
N THR A 13 7.67 37.09 -31.63
CA THR A 13 6.70 37.78 -32.47
C THR A 13 5.34 37.09 -32.33
N GLY A 14 4.38 37.71 -31.64
CA GLY A 14 2.95 37.48 -31.78
C GLY A 14 2.37 36.10 -31.47
N GLY A 15 3.03 35.24 -30.72
CA GLY A 15 2.53 33.91 -30.32
C GLY A 15 1.71 34.00 -29.03
N CYS A 16 0.42 33.63 -29.12
CA CYS A 16 -0.56 33.60 -28.05
C CYS A 16 -0.01 32.87 -26.81
N ASP A 17 -0.25 33.37 -25.58
CA ASP A 17 0.06 32.76 -24.26
C ASP A 17 -0.32 31.27 -24.11
N LYS A 18 -1.19 30.76 -24.99
CA LYS A 18 -1.61 29.35 -25.05
C LYS A 18 -0.47 28.35 -25.27
N ASN A 19 0.63 28.77 -25.91
CA ASN A 19 1.78 27.92 -26.25
C ASN A 19 2.95 28.03 -25.25
N ALA A 20 3.00 29.09 -24.46
CA ALA A 20 4.13 29.36 -23.56
C ALA A 20 4.48 28.18 -22.61
N GLN A 21 3.48 27.49 -22.09
CA GLN A 21 3.73 26.34 -21.23
C GLN A 21 4.29 25.14 -22.01
N ARG A 22 3.82 24.91 -23.25
CA ARG A 22 4.37 23.86 -24.13
C ARG A 22 5.81 24.16 -24.50
N ASP A 23 6.10 25.41 -24.81
CA ASP A 23 7.44 25.85 -25.24
C ASP A 23 8.44 25.76 -24.10
N VAL A 24 8.03 26.12 -22.87
CA VAL A 24 8.83 25.91 -21.65
C VAL A 24 9.11 24.43 -21.41
N GLN A 25 8.09 23.56 -21.56
CA GLN A 25 8.28 22.11 -21.39
C GLN A 25 9.28 21.56 -22.43
N THR A 26 9.12 21.93 -23.70
CA THR A 26 10.05 21.55 -24.79
C THR A 26 11.47 22.03 -24.51
N MET A 27 11.62 23.26 -24.02
CA MET A 27 12.92 23.82 -23.62
C MET A 27 13.54 23.01 -22.48
N LEU A 28 12.76 22.65 -21.45
CA LEU A 28 13.25 21.84 -20.32
C LEU A 28 13.63 20.42 -20.74
N GLU A 29 12.90 19.82 -21.67
CA GLU A 29 13.24 18.51 -22.25
C GLU A 29 14.55 18.58 -23.04
N LYS A 30 14.69 19.56 -23.95
CA LYS A 30 15.93 19.80 -24.72
C LYS A 30 17.14 20.10 -23.83
N ALA A 31 16.95 20.89 -22.78
CA ALA A 31 17.98 21.15 -21.78
C ALA A 31 18.26 19.99 -20.82
N GLY A 32 17.55 18.88 -20.99
CA GLY A 32 17.72 17.64 -20.18
C GLY A 32 17.22 17.76 -18.74
N TYR A 33 16.37 18.73 -18.41
CA TYR A 33 15.76 18.87 -17.07
C TYR A 33 14.52 18.00 -16.87
N SER A 34 13.93 17.44 -17.93
CA SER A 34 12.86 16.46 -17.90
C SER A 34 13.37 15.08 -18.32
N LEU A 35 12.66 14.02 -17.91
CA LEU A 35 12.83 12.71 -18.52
C LEU A 35 12.20 12.73 -19.92
N THR A 36 12.91 12.16 -20.88
CA THR A 36 12.36 11.88 -22.21
C THR A 36 11.75 10.50 -22.18
N VAL A 37 10.42 10.45 -22.08
CA VAL A 37 9.61 9.24 -22.09
C VAL A 37 8.48 9.46 -23.10
N ASP A 38 8.26 8.49 -23.97
CA ASP A 38 7.21 8.58 -24.98
C ASP A 38 5.84 8.66 -24.34
N LYS A 39 5.07 9.67 -24.76
CA LYS A 39 3.70 9.93 -24.30
C LYS A 39 2.73 9.56 -25.43
N SER A 40 1.74 8.76 -25.13
CA SER A 40 0.61 8.46 -26.03
C SER A 40 -0.58 9.35 -25.69
N MET A 41 -1.45 9.58 -26.67
CA MET A 41 -2.73 10.26 -26.47
C MET A 41 -3.83 9.28 -26.75
N ILE A 42 -4.78 9.15 -25.83
CA ILE A 42 -6.00 8.35 -26.00
C ILE A 42 -7.13 9.33 -26.30
N SER A 43 -7.83 9.12 -27.42
CA SER A 43 -8.97 9.92 -27.82
C SER A 43 -10.27 9.22 -27.44
N PHE A 44 -11.05 9.82 -26.55
CA PHE A 44 -12.35 9.33 -26.10
C PHE A 44 -13.44 10.24 -26.63
N THR A 45 -14.42 9.68 -27.36
CA THR A 45 -15.60 10.42 -27.83
C THR A 45 -16.67 10.35 -26.76
N ALA A 46 -17.03 11.50 -26.17
CA ALA A 46 -18.09 11.61 -25.19
C ALA A 46 -19.50 11.50 -25.83
N GLU A 47 -20.51 11.27 -24.99
CA GLU A 47 -21.91 11.17 -25.45
C GLU A 47 -22.41 12.44 -26.18
N ASP A 48 -21.84 13.60 -25.85
CA ASP A 48 -22.15 14.89 -26.50
C ASP A 48 -21.36 15.13 -27.81
N GLY A 49 -20.60 14.12 -28.28
CA GLY A 49 -19.77 14.20 -29.48
C GLY A 49 -18.44 14.92 -29.26
N SER A 50 -18.15 15.45 -28.07
CA SER A 50 -16.87 16.07 -27.77
C SER A 50 -15.75 15.02 -27.65
N VAL A 51 -14.55 15.36 -28.14
CA VAL A 51 -13.39 14.49 -28.04
C VAL A 51 -12.54 14.90 -26.84
N ILE A 52 -12.25 13.95 -25.96
CA ILE A 52 -11.40 14.12 -24.79
C ILE A 52 -10.08 13.43 -25.06
N GLU A 53 -9.01 14.22 -25.09
CA GLU A 53 -7.65 13.71 -25.22
C GLU A 53 -7.04 13.44 -23.85
N LEU A 54 -6.70 12.18 -23.57
CA LEU A 54 -6.05 11.77 -22.33
C LEU A 54 -4.58 11.39 -22.60
N PRO A 55 -3.61 12.12 -22.05
CA PRO A 55 -2.21 11.73 -22.12
C PRO A 55 -1.91 10.55 -21.20
N LEU A 56 -1.19 9.59 -21.72
CA LEU A 56 -0.76 8.37 -21.07
C LEU A 56 0.74 8.13 -21.34
N VAL A 57 1.47 7.62 -20.37
CA VAL A 57 2.77 6.98 -20.59
C VAL A 57 2.58 5.48 -20.45
N LYS A 58 2.85 4.74 -21.53
CA LYS A 58 2.74 3.29 -21.54
C LYS A 58 3.75 2.63 -20.59
N PRO A 59 3.41 1.50 -19.97
CA PRO A 59 4.37 0.67 -19.22
C PRO A 59 5.67 0.41 -19.97
N THR A 60 5.59 0.01 -21.25
CA THR A 60 6.75 -0.24 -22.10
C THR A 60 7.63 0.99 -22.31
N SER A 61 7.03 2.19 -22.48
CA SER A 61 7.79 3.45 -22.61
C SER A 61 8.57 3.77 -21.33
N TRP A 62 7.96 3.59 -20.16
CA TRP A 62 8.66 3.72 -18.88
C TRP A 62 9.81 2.73 -18.77
N LEU A 63 9.54 1.44 -19.00
CA LEU A 63 10.53 0.39 -18.83
C LEU A 63 11.70 0.52 -19.81
N SER A 64 11.45 0.87 -21.07
CA SER A 64 12.51 1.16 -22.06
C SER A 64 13.42 2.29 -21.57
N THR A 65 12.85 3.39 -21.08
CA THR A 65 13.63 4.51 -20.55
C THR A 65 14.43 4.13 -19.30
N LEU A 66 13.81 3.36 -18.40
CA LEU A 66 14.44 2.95 -17.13
C LEU A 66 15.55 1.94 -17.36
N LEU A 67 15.31 0.92 -18.15
CA LEU A 67 16.32 -0.12 -18.47
C LEU A 67 17.51 0.45 -19.23
N SER A 68 17.27 1.33 -20.20
CA SER A 68 18.36 1.96 -20.98
C SER A 68 19.25 2.89 -20.14
N ASN A 69 18.69 3.62 -19.17
CA ASN A 69 19.41 4.74 -18.54
C ASN A 69 19.48 4.69 -17.02
N TYR A 70 18.56 3.93 -16.36
CA TYR A 70 18.30 4.00 -14.93
C TYR A 70 17.95 2.62 -14.33
N SER A 71 18.52 1.52 -14.82
CA SER A 71 18.25 0.15 -14.38
C SER A 71 18.39 -0.05 -12.88
N PHE A 72 19.25 0.74 -12.21
CA PHE A 72 19.39 0.75 -10.76
C PHE A 72 18.10 1.09 -9.98
N LEU A 73 17.09 1.65 -10.65
CA LEU A 73 15.77 1.87 -10.05
C LEU A 73 14.89 0.61 -10.03
N LEU A 74 15.26 -0.42 -10.81
CA LEU A 74 14.49 -1.65 -10.98
C LEU A 74 15.16 -2.89 -10.35
N GLN A 75 16.45 -2.81 -10.02
CA GLN A 75 17.27 -3.96 -9.62
C GLN A 75 17.37 -4.21 -8.12
N GLY A 76 16.51 -3.59 -7.32
CA GLY A 76 16.48 -3.84 -5.88
C GLY A 76 17.61 -3.19 -5.08
N GLY A 77 18.34 -2.20 -5.66
CA GLY A 77 19.38 -1.42 -5.02
C GLY A 77 20.62 -1.21 -5.88
N ASP A 78 21.48 -0.27 -5.46
CA ASP A 78 22.70 0.07 -6.18
C ASP A 78 23.71 -1.09 -6.14
N GLY A 79 24.36 -1.38 -7.28
CA GLY A 79 25.40 -2.39 -7.40
C GLY A 79 24.93 -3.84 -7.45
N LYS A 80 23.62 -4.10 -7.57
CA LYS A 80 23.07 -5.43 -7.76
C LYS A 80 22.93 -5.76 -9.26
N ASP A 81 23.09 -7.02 -9.61
CA ASP A 81 22.81 -7.52 -10.94
C ASP A 81 21.31 -7.73 -11.13
N LEU A 82 20.72 -7.09 -12.14
CA LEU A 82 19.27 -7.13 -12.38
C LEU A 82 18.80 -8.56 -12.67
N HIS A 83 19.51 -9.28 -13.53
CA HIS A 83 19.07 -10.62 -13.98
C HIS A 83 19.10 -11.63 -12.84
N GLN A 84 20.15 -11.59 -12.02
CA GLN A 84 20.23 -12.43 -10.82
C GLN A 84 19.11 -12.10 -9.83
N GLN A 85 18.80 -10.81 -9.63
CA GLN A 85 17.71 -10.40 -8.75
C GLN A 85 16.35 -10.87 -9.26
N LEU A 86 16.10 -10.79 -10.57
CA LEU A 86 14.85 -11.26 -11.17
C LEU A 86 14.73 -12.78 -11.08
N ALA A 87 15.79 -13.53 -11.42
CA ALA A 87 15.80 -14.98 -11.28
C ALA A 87 15.49 -15.42 -9.84
N ALA A 88 16.18 -14.84 -8.85
CA ALA A 88 15.94 -15.14 -7.44
C ALA A 88 14.53 -14.78 -6.97
N PHE A 89 13.96 -13.68 -7.49
CA PHE A 89 12.58 -13.30 -7.19
C PHE A 89 11.60 -14.38 -7.66
N TRP A 90 11.68 -14.81 -8.92
CA TRP A 90 10.75 -15.78 -9.49
C TRP A 90 10.90 -17.17 -8.88
N GLU A 91 12.12 -17.57 -8.51
CA GLU A 91 12.37 -18.81 -7.77
C GLU A 91 11.64 -18.85 -6.41
N CYS A 92 11.53 -17.74 -5.72
CA CYS A 92 10.75 -17.66 -4.49
C CYS A 92 9.26 -17.47 -4.77
N TYR A 93 8.87 -16.68 -5.79
CA TYR A 93 7.46 -16.33 -6.05
C TYR A 93 6.64 -17.53 -6.54
N LYS A 94 7.26 -18.57 -7.10
CA LYS A 94 6.58 -19.82 -7.48
C LYS A 94 5.86 -20.52 -6.32
N PHE A 95 6.30 -20.29 -5.08
CA PHE A 95 5.65 -20.82 -3.89
C PHE A 95 4.48 -19.93 -3.40
N VAL A 96 4.44 -18.69 -3.85
CA VAL A 96 3.35 -17.74 -3.53
C VAL A 96 2.18 -17.93 -4.49
N GLN A 97 2.48 -18.06 -5.78
CA GLN A 97 1.49 -18.17 -6.86
C GLN A 97 1.98 -19.11 -7.95
N PRO A 98 1.96 -20.43 -7.71
CA PRO A 98 2.52 -21.43 -8.63
C PRO A 98 1.79 -21.49 -9.98
N GLY A 99 0.50 -21.10 -10.01
CA GLY A 99 -0.32 -21.07 -11.23
C GLY A 99 -0.17 -19.80 -12.07
N HIS A 100 0.74 -18.88 -11.71
CA HIS A 100 0.93 -17.66 -12.49
C HIS A 100 1.42 -17.98 -13.90
N GLU A 101 0.85 -17.32 -14.93
CA GLU A 101 1.17 -17.56 -16.34
C GLU A 101 2.67 -17.40 -16.67
N VAL A 102 3.41 -16.63 -15.87
CA VAL A 102 4.87 -16.45 -16.04
C VAL A 102 5.65 -17.77 -16.00
N TYR A 103 5.14 -18.78 -15.27
CA TYR A 103 5.81 -20.10 -15.18
C TYR A 103 5.52 -21.03 -16.38
N LYS A 104 4.68 -20.60 -17.32
CA LYS A 104 4.49 -21.23 -18.61
C LYS A 104 5.45 -20.70 -19.69
N LEU A 105 6.15 -19.60 -19.41
CA LEU A 105 7.20 -19.07 -20.27
C LEU A 105 8.44 -19.95 -20.19
N ASP A 106 9.34 -19.81 -21.19
CA ASP A 106 10.67 -20.41 -21.12
C ASP A 106 11.38 -19.99 -19.84
N PRO A 107 11.92 -20.94 -19.04
CA PRO A 107 12.60 -20.63 -17.78
C PRO A 107 13.74 -19.60 -17.91
N GLY A 108 14.44 -19.56 -19.05
CA GLY A 108 15.47 -18.56 -19.34
C GLY A 108 14.95 -17.12 -19.38
N LYS A 109 13.67 -16.92 -19.69
CA LYS A 109 13.03 -15.61 -19.72
C LYS A 109 12.79 -15.03 -18.32
N LEU A 110 12.72 -15.85 -17.27
CA LEU A 110 12.45 -15.38 -15.90
C LEU A 110 13.50 -14.39 -15.41
N ALA A 111 14.77 -14.59 -15.76
CA ALA A 111 15.84 -13.65 -15.43
C ALA A 111 15.73 -12.29 -16.14
N TYR A 112 14.86 -12.17 -17.13
CA TYR A 112 14.57 -10.94 -17.88
C TYR A 112 13.15 -10.43 -17.66
N THR A 113 12.37 -11.05 -16.78
CA THR A 113 10.97 -10.69 -16.53
C THR A 113 10.84 -9.84 -15.26
N LEU A 114 10.38 -8.62 -15.42
CA LEU A 114 10.16 -7.67 -14.32
C LEU A 114 8.86 -8.00 -13.56
N PRO A 115 8.89 -8.15 -12.23
CA PRO A 115 7.69 -8.32 -11.40
C PRO A 115 7.02 -6.96 -11.18
N LEU A 116 5.90 -6.71 -11.83
CA LEU A 116 5.23 -5.42 -11.88
C LEU A 116 3.98 -5.38 -11.01
N LEU A 117 3.71 -4.22 -10.44
CA LEU A 117 2.50 -3.91 -9.70
C LEU A 117 1.85 -2.65 -10.28
N LEU A 118 0.56 -2.71 -10.51
CA LEU A 118 -0.25 -1.53 -10.79
C LEU A 118 -0.80 -0.95 -9.48
N TYR A 119 -1.05 0.34 -9.46
CA TYR A 119 -1.72 1.02 -8.36
C TYR A 119 -2.59 2.15 -8.89
N GLY A 120 -3.75 2.31 -8.26
CA GLY A 120 -4.60 3.46 -8.51
C GLY A 120 -5.35 3.92 -7.28
N ASP A 121 -5.53 5.23 -7.17
CA ASP A 121 -6.34 5.85 -6.13
C ASP A 121 -6.70 7.30 -6.47
N GLU A 122 -7.67 7.86 -5.74
CA GLU A 122 -8.14 9.24 -5.86
C GLU A 122 -7.57 10.14 -4.76
N GLY A 123 -6.77 11.15 -5.14
CA GLY A 123 -6.36 12.21 -4.23
C GLY A 123 -7.23 13.46 -4.32
N ARG A 124 -7.36 14.20 -3.21
CA ARG A 124 -8.11 15.46 -3.19
C ARG A 124 -7.50 16.48 -4.15
N TYR A 125 -8.28 16.96 -5.12
CA TYR A 125 -7.84 17.89 -6.16
C TYR A 125 -8.38 19.31 -5.92
N LEU A 126 -9.68 19.51 -5.99
CA LEU A 126 -10.38 20.78 -5.74
C LEU A 126 -11.29 20.66 -4.50
N LYS A 127 -11.97 21.77 -4.11
CA LYS A 127 -12.92 21.75 -2.98
C LYS A 127 -13.92 20.58 -3.05
N LYS A 128 -14.41 20.26 -4.27
CA LYS A 128 -15.44 19.23 -4.53
C LYS A 128 -15.00 18.18 -5.55
N GLY A 129 -13.71 18.00 -5.80
CA GLY A 129 -13.23 17.06 -6.81
C GLY A 129 -11.96 16.35 -6.40
N ASN A 130 -11.81 15.13 -6.92
CA ASN A 130 -10.62 14.31 -6.74
C ASN A 130 -9.83 14.23 -8.06
N PHE A 131 -8.62 13.73 -7.98
CA PHE A 131 -7.75 13.43 -9.10
C PHE A 131 -7.33 11.98 -9.01
N MET A 132 -7.77 11.15 -9.99
CA MET A 132 -7.34 9.77 -10.12
C MET A 132 -5.88 9.74 -10.53
N VAL A 133 -5.09 8.92 -9.87
CA VAL A 133 -3.67 8.71 -10.14
C VAL A 133 -3.46 7.22 -10.40
N CYS A 134 -2.92 6.86 -11.56
CA CYS A 134 -2.55 5.49 -11.88
C CYS A 134 -1.03 5.40 -12.07
N THR A 135 -0.39 4.46 -11.40
CA THR A 135 1.07 4.25 -11.47
C THR A 135 1.42 2.78 -11.68
N ILE A 136 2.64 2.56 -12.17
CA ILE A 136 3.28 1.24 -12.23
C ILE A 136 4.56 1.25 -11.41
N GLU A 137 4.89 0.13 -10.80
CA GLU A 137 6.11 -0.05 -10.03
C GLU A 137 6.67 -1.47 -10.16
N CYS A 138 7.98 -1.62 -9.95
CA CYS A 138 8.58 -2.93 -9.77
C CYS A 138 8.42 -3.36 -8.30
N ALA A 139 8.16 -4.64 -8.04
CA ALA A 139 8.08 -5.17 -6.68
C ALA A 139 9.42 -5.06 -5.92
N LEU A 140 10.53 -5.06 -6.66
CA LEU A 140 11.86 -4.87 -6.10
C LEU A 140 12.10 -3.41 -5.73
N GLY A 141 12.32 -3.15 -4.44
CA GLY A 141 12.62 -1.81 -3.93
C GLY A 141 14.01 -1.33 -4.34
N SER A 142 14.13 -0.07 -4.72
CA SER A 142 15.39 0.55 -5.12
C SER A 142 16.19 1.17 -3.95
N SER A 143 15.70 1.07 -2.73
CA SER A 143 16.31 1.75 -1.58
C SER A 143 17.50 0.97 -1.02
N PRO A 144 18.64 1.64 -0.75
CA PRO A 144 19.80 1.03 -0.10
C PRO A 144 19.63 0.88 1.41
N LYS A 145 18.42 0.92 1.97
CA LYS A 145 18.25 0.68 3.40
C LYS A 145 18.81 -0.70 3.73
N LYS A 146 19.89 -0.73 4.52
CA LYS A 146 20.26 -1.97 5.22
C LYS A 146 19.06 -2.38 6.05
N PRO A 147 18.64 -3.65 6.02
CA PRO A 147 17.66 -4.13 6.98
C PRO A 147 18.16 -3.71 8.36
N LYS A 148 17.31 -3.04 9.13
CA LYS A 148 17.64 -2.83 10.55
C LYS A 148 17.81 -4.22 11.14
N PRO A 149 18.89 -4.49 11.89
CA PRO A 149 18.98 -5.76 12.58
C PRO A 149 17.69 -5.97 13.33
N CYS A 150 17.09 -7.14 13.19
CA CYS A 150 15.89 -7.49 13.93
C CYS A 150 16.27 -7.50 15.40
N ASN A 151 15.94 -6.45 16.14
CA ASN A 151 16.04 -6.42 17.60
C ASN A 151 14.89 -7.24 18.23
N CYS A 152 14.53 -8.36 17.59
CA CYS A 152 13.50 -9.28 18.10
C CYS A 152 13.85 -9.82 19.50
N SER A 153 15.13 -9.83 19.88
CA SER A 153 15.61 -10.24 21.20
C SER A 153 15.48 -9.16 22.27
N SER A 154 15.35 -7.89 21.92
CA SER A 154 15.32 -6.78 22.89
C SER A 154 13.96 -6.10 23.01
N ASP A 155 12.97 -6.50 22.22
CA ASP A 155 11.59 -5.97 22.32
C ASP A 155 10.85 -6.74 23.42
N PRO A 156 10.43 -6.07 24.52
CA PRO A 156 9.72 -6.71 25.63
C PRO A 156 8.41 -7.38 25.20
N VAL A 157 7.76 -6.89 24.14
CA VAL A 157 6.55 -7.49 23.56
C VAL A 157 6.90 -8.79 22.85
N LEU A 158 8.00 -8.80 22.09
CA LEU A 158 8.46 -9.99 21.37
C LEU A 158 9.12 -11.03 22.30
N GLN A 159 9.72 -10.60 23.42
CA GLN A 159 10.27 -11.51 24.44
C GLN A 159 9.18 -12.32 25.15
N ARG A 160 8.00 -11.75 25.40
CA ARG A 160 6.86 -12.47 26.01
C ARG A 160 6.33 -13.62 25.14
N TYR A 161 6.44 -13.55 23.83
CA TYR A 161 5.97 -14.59 22.92
C TYR A 161 7.06 -15.60 22.51
N GLY A 162 8.09 -15.76 23.34
CA GLY A 162 9.19 -16.69 23.13
C GLY A 162 10.07 -16.26 21.98
N ALA A 163 11.14 -15.53 22.27
CA ALA A 163 12.20 -15.23 21.32
C ALA A 163 12.86 -16.55 20.89
N MET A 164 12.29 -17.22 19.90
CA MET A 164 13.07 -18.16 19.13
C MET A 164 14.10 -17.33 18.35
N ASN A 165 15.37 -17.62 18.59
CA ASN A 165 16.48 -17.02 17.88
C ASN A 165 16.17 -16.98 16.38
N CYS A 166 16.35 -15.82 15.75
CA CYS A 166 16.42 -15.67 14.28
C CYS A 166 17.71 -16.35 13.76
N GLY A 167 18.01 -17.53 14.28
CA GLY A 167 19.12 -18.36 13.86
C GLY A 167 18.70 -19.20 12.67
N SER A 168 19.53 -19.22 11.67
CA SER A 168 19.46 -20.09 10.51
C SER A 168 19.28 -21.55 10.95
N HIS A 169 18.05 -22.04 10.99
CA HIS A 169 17.82 -23.47 11.11
C HIS A 169 18.13 -24.13 9.76
N GLY A 170 19.20 -24.88 9.74
CA GLY A 170 19.74 -25.95 8.90
C GLY A 170 19.04 -26.47 7.64
N VAL A 171 18.26 -25.65 6.93
CA VAL A 171 17.89 -25.92 5.56
C VAL A 171 19.02 -25.34 4.70
N ALA A 172 19.65 -26.16 3.88
CA ALA A 172 20.58 -25.71 2.85
C ALA A 172 19.93 -24.56 2.09
N ILE A 173 20.39 -23.32 2.35
CA ILE A 173 19.83 -22.13 1.72
C ILE A 173 20.33 -22.18 0.28
N ASP A 174 19.45 -22.50 -0.66
CA ASP A 174 19.67 -22.36 -2.09
C ASP A 174 20.20 -20.93 -2.37
N GLN A 175 21.14 -20.82 -3.30
CA GLN A 175 21.77 -19.55 -3.68
C GLN A 175 20.72 -18.50 -4.07
N ALA A 176 19.62 -18.90 -4.72
CA ALA A 176 18.51 -18.03 -5.07
C ALA A 176 17.79 -17.49 -3.81
N ALA A 177 17.52 -18.34 -2.81
CA ALA A 177 16.88 -17.94 -1.55
C ALA A 177 17.80 -17.03 -0.72
N ALA A 178 19.12 -17.22 -0.78
CA ALA A 178 20.09 -16.33 -0.15
C ALA A 178 20.08 -14.94 -0.81
N LEU A 179 20.06 -14.88 -2.14
CA LEU A 179 20.00 -13.62 -2.87
C LEU A 179 18.64 -12.91 -2.67
N ALA A 180 17.54 -13.65 -2.69
CA ALA A 180 16.20 -13.14 -2.44
C ALA A 180 16.10 -12.46 -1.05
N SER A 181 16.75 -13.00 -0.03
CA SER A 181 16.78 -12.39 1.31
C SER A 181 17.39 -10.99 1.36
N THR A 182 18.09 -10.56 0.33
CA THR A 182 18.66 -9.21 0.21
C THR A 182 17.72 -8.23 -0.50
N GLN A 183 16.63 -8.71 -1.10
CA GLN A 183 15.66 -7.89 -1.82
C GLN A 183 14.78 -7.11 -0.84
N GLN A 184 14.61 -5.81 -1.11
CA GLN A 184 13.83 -4.94 -0.23
C GLN A 184 12.42 -4.72 -0.78
N VAL A 185 11.45 -4.53 0.11
CA VAL A 185 10.11 -4.07 -0.26
C VAL A 185 10.21 -2.66 -0.87
N ASN A 186 9.41 -2.38 -1.90
CA ASN A 186 9.37 -1.08 -2.56
C ASN A 186 8.49 -0.07 -1.79
N ASP A 187 8.75 0.09 -0.49
CA ASP A 187 8.01 0.96 0.44
C ASP A 187 8.80 2.17 0.92
N SER A 188 10.06 2.30 0.52
CA SER A 188 10.99 3.28 1.07
C SER A 188 11.73 4.08 -0.01
N GLY A 189 12.28 5.23 0.40
CA GLY A 189 12.93 6.17 -0.50
C GLY A 189 11.97 7.24 -1.03
N ASN A 190 12.37 7.90 -2.12
CA ASN A 190 11.49 8.87 -2.75
C ASN A 190 10.55 8.16 -3.74
N GLU A 191 9.28 8.36 -3.57
CA GLU A 191 8.22 7.67 -4.31
C GLU A 191 8.31 7.86 -5.84
N PHE A 192 8.73 9.03 -6.33
CA PHE A 192 8.90 9.28 -7.77
C PHE A 192 10.10 8.55 -8.39
N LEU A 193 10.92 7.88 -7.59
CA LEU A 193 12.01 7.02 -8.07
C LEU A 193 11.63 5.55 -8.16
N SER A 194 10.42 5.19 -7.75
CA SER A 194 9.98 3.80 -7.71
C SER A 194 8.54 3.60 -8.17
N LYS A 195 7.74 4.68 -8.26
CA LYS A 195 6.33 4.65 -8.66
C LYS A 195 6.14 5.59 -9.83
N PHE A 196 5.94 5.02 -11.01
CA PHE A 196 5.97 5.72 -12.29
C PHE A 196 4.56 6.03 -12.76
N LEU A 197 4.25 7.31 -12.93
CA LEU A 197 2.92 7.77 -13.31
C LEU A 197 2.60 7.34 -14.74
N LEU A 198 1.52 6.56 -14.90
CA LEU A 198 0.96 6.20 -16.21
C LEU A 198 0.03 7.30 -16.73
N PHE A 199 -0.96 7.67 -15.93
CA PHE A 199 -1.89 8.75 -16.23
C PHE A 199 -2.51 9.35 -14.97
N GLY A 200 -3.15 10.51 -15.13
CA GLY A 200 -3.97 11.10 -14.09
C GLY A 200 -5.17 11.83 -14.69
N ILE A 201 -6.34 11.70 -14.06
CA ILE A 201 -7.61 12.24 -14.56
C ILE A 201 -8.39 12.92 -13.44
N ALA A 202 -8.92 14.12 -13.69
CA ALA A 202 -9.83 14.80 -12.76
C ALA A 202 -11.18 14.09 -12.68
N SER A 203 -11.72 13.92 -11.46
CA SER A 203 -12.96 13.19 -11.23
C SER A 203 -14.17 13.77 -11.95
N GLN A 204 -14.19 15.09 -12.19
CA GLN A 204 -15.25 15.74 -12.96
C GLN A 204 -15.28 15.26 -14.43
N VAL A 205 -14.12 14.88 -14.98
CA VAL A 205 -14.00 14.41 -16.36
C VAL A 205 -14.53 12.98 -16.48
N TYR A 206 -13.97 12.04 -15.69
CA TYR A 206 -14.34 10.63 -15.86
C TYR A 206 -15.71 10.27 -15.29
N ARG A 207 -16.25 11.03 -14.31
CA ARG A 207 -17.61 10.81 -13.81
C ARG A 207 -18.67 11.24 -14.82
N LYS A 208 -18.37 12.30 -15.59
CA LYS A 208 -19.22 12.73 -16.70
C LYS A 208 -19.11 11.80 -17.90
N ASN A 209 -17.95 11.20 -18.11
CA ASN A 209 -17.63 10.38 -19.28
C ASN A 209 -17.39 8.93 -18.84
N LYS A 210 -18.48 8.19 -18.68
CA LYS A 210 -18.44 6.76 -18.34
C LYS A 210 -17.66 6.01 -19.42
N GLY A 211 -16.79 5.11 -18.99
CA GLY A 211 -15.92 4.35 -19.91
C GLY A 211 -14.53 4.95 -20.14
N LEU A 212 -14.29 6.24 -19.86
CA LEU A 212 -12.97 6.84 -20.06
C LEU A 212 -11.86 6.16 -19.21
N ILE A 213 -12.16 5.81 -17.96
CA ILE A 213 -11.22 5.06 -17.12
C ILE A 213 -10.99 3.65 -17.66
N THR A 214 -12.07 2.96 -18.08
CA THR A 214 -11.98 1.62 -18.67
C THR A 214 -11.09 1.64 -19.89
N MET A 215 -11.28 2.59 -20.80
CA MET A 215 -10.46 2.76 -22.01
C MET A 215 -8.99 3.03 -21.69
N ALA A 216 -8.72 3.87 -20.66
CA ALA A 216 -7.35 4.11 -20.23
C ALA A 216 -6.69 2.83 -19.67
N PHE A 217 -7.44 2.01 -18.94
CA PHE A 217 -6.95 0.72 -18.45
C PHE A 217 -6.87 -0.34 -19.55
N ASP A 218 -7.76 -0.34 -20.54
CA ASP A 218 -7.65 -1.24 -21.71
C ASP A 218 -6.34 -0.99 -22.47
N GLU A 219 -5.93 0.28 -22.64
CA GLU A 219 -4.66 0.62 -23.27
C GLU A 219 -3.45 0.17 -22.43
N VAL A 220 -3.50 0.36 -21.10
CA VAL A 220 -2.44 -0.12 -20.18
C VAL A 220 -2.35 -1.64 -20.19
N VAL A 221 -3.49 -2.34 -20.19
CA VAL A 221 -3.57 -3.81 -20.19
C VAL A 221 -3.08 -4.39 -21.52
N SER A 222 -3.43 -3.75 -22.65
CA SER A 222 -2.93 -4.14 -23.97
C SER A 222 -1.40 -4.06 -24.01
N ASP A 223 -0.83 -2.94 -23.58
CA ASP A 223 0.63 -2.73 -23.56
C ASP A 223 1.34 -3.69 -22.61
N LEU A 224 0.75 -4.00 -21.45
CA LEU A 224 1.30 -4.98 -20.50
C LEU A 224 1.20 -6.42 -21.03
N SER A 225 0.17 -6.74 -21.79
CA SER A 225 0.03 -8.06 -22.43
C SER A 225 1.08 -8.24 -23.53
N GLU A 226 1.30 -7.23 -24.37
CA GLU A 226 2.38 -7.22 -25.35
C GLU A 226 3.75 -7.37 -24.67
N LEU A 227 3.98 -6.63 -23.59
CA LEU A 227 5.20 -6.73 -22.79
C LEU A 227 5.41 -8.13 -22.20
N PHE A 228 4.35 -8.81 -21.80
CA PHE A 228 4.42 -10.17 -21.26
C PHE A 228 4.78 -11.20 -22.34
N TRP A 229 4.13 -11.16 -23.50
CA TRP A 229 4.30 -12.18 -24.55
C TRP A 229 5.52 -11.92 -25.44
N HIS A 230 5.73 -10.67 -25.84
CA HIS A 230 6.72 -10.27 -26.84
C HIS A 230 7.93 -9.56 -26.23
N GLY A 231 7.75 -8.89 -25.10
CA GLY A 231 8.81 -8.13 -24.43
C GLY A 231 9.20 -6.85 -25.18
N ILE A 232 10.24 -6.18 -24.67
CA ILE A 232 10.87 -5.01 -25.28
C ILE A 232 12.37 -5.24 -25.42
N VAL A 233 12.95 -4.83 -26.55
CA VAL A 233 14.39 -4.93 -26.79
C VAL A 233 15.09 -3.68 -26.26
N VAL A 234 16.01 -3.86 -25.31
CA VAL A 234 16.82 -2.80 -24.74
C VAL A 234 18.29 -3.23 -24.69
N SER A 235 19.17 -2.48 -25.35
CA SER A 235 20.61 -2.76 -25.39
C SER A 235 20.95 -4.19 -25.81
N GLY A 236 20.20 -4.75 -26.77
CA GLY A 236 20.42 -6.09 -27.31
C GLY A 236 19.83 -7.25 -26.51
N SER A 237 19.17 -6.98 -25.36
CA SER A 237 18.45 -7.96 -24.56
C SER A 237 16.94 -7.73 -24.62
N THR A 238 16.15 -8.81 -24.64
CA THR A 238 14.69 -8.72 -24.59
C THR A 238 14.23 -8.85 -23.14
N TYR A 239 13.53 -7.82 -22.65
CA TYR A 239 12.94 -7.79 -21.31
C TYR A 239 11.43 -7.96 -21.37
N PHE A 240 10.90 -8.66 -20.40
CA PHE A 240 9.47 -8.96 -20.25
C PHE A 240 8.92 -8.33 -18.97
N GLY A 241 7.61 -8.28 -18.81
CA GLY A 241 6.96 -7.85 -17.60
C GLY A 241 5.80 -8.77 -17.23
N ALA A 242 5.72 -9.17 -15.96
CA ALA A 242 4.60 -9.95 -15.43
C ALA A 242 3.93 -9.19 -14.27
N VAL A 243 2.61 -9.05 -14.34
CA VAL A 243 1.85 -8.28 -13.35
C VAL A 243 1.51 -9.17 -12.16
N LEU A 244 2.04 -8.84 -10.99
CA LEU A 244 1.75 -9.54 -9.73
C LEU A 244 0.38 -9.16 -9.15
N GLY A 245 -0.18 -8.03 -9.56
CA GLY A 245 -1.48 -7.55 -9.12
C GLY A 245 -1.66 -6.04 -9.23
N CYS A 246 -2.89 -5.62 -8.97
CA CYS A 246 -3.29 -4.23 -8.88
C CYS A 246 -3.57 -3.88 -7.41
N LYS A 247 -2.88 -2.87 -6.89
CA LYS A 247 -3.05 -2.31 -5.55
C LYS A 247 -4.04 -1.16 -5.59
N GLY A 248 -4.72 -0.95 -4.48
CA GLY A 248 -5.68 0.13 -4.31
C GLY A 248 -6.56 -0.09 -3.08
N ASP A 249 -7.39 0.87 -2.75
CA ASP A 249 -8.40 0.66 -1.73
C ASP A 249 -9.57 -0.20 -2.27
N LEU A 250 -10.42 -0.70 -1.39
CA LEU A 250 -11.56 -1.54 -1.80
C LEU A 250 -12.56 -0.81 -2.70
N LYS A 251 -12.64 0.53 -2.61
CA LYS A 251 -13.51 1.34 -3.47
C LYS A 251 -12.96 1.41 -4.89
N PHE A 252 -11.66 1.62 -5.03
CA PHE A 252 -10.98 1.61 -6.32
C PHE A 252 -11.11 0.25 -7.00
N HIS A 253 -10.88 -0.85 -6.25
CA HIS A 253 -11.06 -2.20 -6.77
C HIS A 253 -12.50 -2.47 -7.21
N HIS A 254 -13.50 -2.05 -6.42
CA HIS A 254 -14.89 -2.17 -6.78
C HIS A 254 -15.22 -1.44 -8.10
N GLN A 255 -14.75 -0.21 -8.22
CA GLN A 255 -15.01 0.62 -9.41
C GLN A 255 -14.32 0.06 -10.66
N LEU A 256 -13.03 -0.31 -10.55
CA LEU A 256 -12.24 -0.78 -11.68
C LEU A 256 -12.57 -2.22 -12.08
N GLY A 257 -12.91 -3.05 -11.09
CA GLY A 257 -13.17 -4.48 -11.27
C GLY A 257 -14.62 -4.81 -11.61
N ASN A 258 -15.53 -3.83 -11.72
CA ASN A 258 -16.97 -4.07 -11.88
C ASN A 258 -17.51 -5.10 -10.88
N LEU A 259 -17.02 -5.03 -9.61
CA LEU A 259 -17.22 -6.08 -8.63
C LEU A 259 -18.67 -6.11 -8.13
N GLN A 260 -19.44 -7.11 -8.51
CA GLN A 260 -20.80 -7.36 -7.99
C GLN A 260 -20.73 -7.87 -6.54
N ARG A 261 -19.70 -8.66 -6.21
CA ARG A 261 -19.38 -9.04 -4.85
C ARG A 261 -18.36 -8.05 -4.29
N SER A 262 -18.77 -7.29 -3.30
CA SER A 262 -17.90 -6.30 -2.67
C SER A 262 -18.40 -5.89 -1.29
N TYR A 263 -17.56 -5.20 -0.56
CA TYR A 263 -17.87 -4.66 0.76
C TYR A 263 -19.12 -3.76 0.80
N TYR A 264 -19.58 -3.21 -0.31
CA TYR A 264 -20.81 -2.44 -0.40
C TYR A 264 -22.08 -3.25 -0.10
N ASN A 265 -22.00 -4.59 -0.16
CA ASN A 265 -23.14 -5.47 0.09
C ASN A 265 -23.43 -5.62 1.59
N VAL A 266 -22.50 -5.27 2.49
CA VAL A 266 -22.67 -5.39 3.94
C VAL A 266 -23.83 -4.54 4.44
N GLY A 267 -24.81 -5.22 5.07
CA GLY A 267 -25.97 -4.58 5.68
C GLY A 267 -26.97 -3.96 4.70
N VAL A 268 -26.69 -3.98 3.39
CA VAL A 268 -27.57 -3.41 2.37
C VAL A 268 -28.32 -4.49 1.61
N LYS A 269 -27.64 -5.57 1.26
CA LYS A 269 -28.19 -6.70 0.52
C LYS A 269 -28.06 -7.97 1.34
N LYS A 270 -29.18 -8.52 1.80
CA LYS A 270 -29.20 -9.85 2.43
C LYS A 270 -28.73 -10.91 1.43
N ASN A 271 -27.98 -11.90 1.92
CA ASN A 271 -27.51 -13.04 1.13
C ASN A 271 -26.58 -12.71 -0.06
N HIS A 272 -26.02 -11.51 -0.11
CA HIS A 272 -25.03 -11.18 -1.14
C HIS A 272 -23.61 -11.26 -0.58
N PRO A 273 -22.70 -11.98 -1.25
CA PRO A 273 -21.30 -12.04 -0.83
C PRO A 273 -20.65 -10.64 -0.79
N ILE A 274 -19.82 -10.44 0.23
CA ILE A 274 -19.14 -9.17 0.51
C ILE A 274 -17.68 -9.13 0.05
N CYS A 275 -17.18 -10.26 -0.44
CA CYS A 275 -15.77 -10.45 -0.80
C CYS A 275 -15.64 -10.73 -2.30
N SER A 276 -14.67 -10.08 -2.96
CA SER A 276 -14.36 -10.36 -4.35
C SER A 276 -13.74 -11.73 -4.58
N LEU A 277 -13.04 -12.28 -3.57
CA LEU A 277 -12.28 -13.52 -3.68
C LEU A 277 -13.11 -14.78 -3.34
N CYS A 278 -14.12 -14.66 -2.47
CA CYS A 278 -14.90 -15.80 -1.96
C CYS A 278 -16.39 -15.46 -1.78
N LEU A 279 -17.19 -16.42 -1.33
CA LEU A 279 -18.63 -16.23 -1.12
C LEU A 279 -19.00 -15.83 0.32
N ALA A 280 -18.06 -15.33 1.10
CA ALA A 280 -18.31 -14.82 2.44
C ALA A 280 -19.41 -13.76 2.46
N GLY A 281 -20.32 -13.85 3.43
CA GLY A 281 -21.53 -13.01 3.54
C GLY A 281 -22.78 -13.61 2.89
N LYS A 282 -22.64 -14.72 2.13
CA LYS A 282 -23.77 -15.54 1.72
C LYS A 282 -24.30 -16.33 2.93
N GLU A 283 -25.58 -16.67 2.92
CA GLU A 283 -26.21 -17.48 3.97
C GLU A 283 -25.43 -18.76 4.25
N GLY A 284 -25.13 -19.00 5.52
CA GLY A 284 -24.32 -20.13 5.98
C GLY A 284 -22.82 -20.02 5.72
N ILE A 285 -22.34 -18.90 5.19
CA ILE A 285 -20.91 -18.61 4.92
C ILE A 285 -20.56 -17.24 5.55
N GLU A 286 -20.43 -17.23 6.86
CA GLU A 286 -20.20 -16.01 7.63
C GLU A 286 -18.80 -15.44 7.36
N PHE A 287 -18.70 -14.13 7.09
CA PHE A 287 -17.41 -13.46 6.87
C PHE A 287 -16.61 -13.28 8.17
N GLU A 288 -17.27 -13.37 9.32
CA GLU A 288 -16.70 -13.32 10.66
C GLU A 288 -16.19 -14.68 11.15
N ASP A 289 -16.33 -15.75 10.38
CA ASP A 289 -15.77 -17.05 10.74
C ASP A 289 -14.25 -17.02 10.70
N LEU A 290 -13.63 -16.97 11.90
CA LEU A 290 -12.18 -16.96 12.13
C LEU A 290 -11.65 -18.32 12.60
N SER A 291 -12.38 -19.40 12.34
CA SER A 291 -11.94 -20.77 12.62
C SER A 291 -10.72 -21.16 11.77
N ASP A 292 -10.09 -22.26 12.11
CA ASP A 292 -8.95 -22.75 11.34
C ASP A 292 -9.34 -23.24 9.93
N HIS A 293 -10.60 -23.65 9.74
CA HIS A 293 -11.18 -24.09 8.48
C HIS A 293 -12.51 -23.37 8.23
N PRO A 294 -12.50 -22.05 7.98
CA PRO A 294 -13.72 -21.30 7.78
C PRO A 294 -14.39 -21.72 6.48
N LYS A 295 -15.72 -21.80 6.47
CA LYS A 295 -16.50 -22.26 5.31
C LYS A 295 -16.24 -21.45 4.05
N TRP A 296 -15.98 -20.15 4.18
CA TRP A 296 -15.69 -19.27 3.05
C TRP A 296 -14.38 -19.64 2.31
N LEU A 297 -13.41 -20.26 2.99
CA LEU A 297 -12.13 -20.64 2.38
C LEU A 297 -12.31 -21.65 1.23
N ALA A 298 -13.23 -22.60 1.39
CA ALA A 298 -13.55 -23.55 0.35
C ALA A 298 -14.23 -22.92 -0.88
N THR A 299 -14.65 -21.67 -0.78
CA THR A 299 -15.34 -20.94 -1.86
C THR A 299 -14.45 -19.94 -2.58
N GLU A 300 -13.15 -19.87 -2.25
CA GLU A 300 -12.20 -19.00 -2.92
C GLU A 300 -12.10 -19.36 -4.40
N PHE A 301 -12.16 -18.34 -5.26
CA PHE A 301 -12.01 -18.45 -6.72
C PHE A 301 -13.01 -19.40 -7.41
N GLN A 302 -14.11 -19.80 -6.76
CA GLN A 302 -15.12 -20.65 -7.39
C GLN A 302 -15.92 -19.93 -8.48
N LYS A 303 -16.08 -18.62 -8.35
CA LYS A 303 -16.84 -17.81 -9.31
C LYS A 303 -16.25 -16.42 -9.38
N PRO A 304 -16.05 -15.84 -10.58
CA PRO A 304 -15.63 -14.44 -10.73
C PRO A 304 -16.60 -13.48 -10.03
N PRO A 305 -16.13 -12.34 -9.50
CA PRO A 305 -16.97 -11.34 -8.81
C PRO A 305 -17.70 -10.37 -9.74
N TRP A 306 -17.56 -10.51 -11.05
CA TRP A 306 -18.22 -9.72 -12.09
C TRP A 306 -19.15 -10.58 -12.95
N GLU A 307 -19.99 -9.95 -13.72
CA GLU A 307 -20.85 -10.62 -14.72
C GLU A 307 -20.04 -11.01 -15.96
N GLU A 308 -20.42 -12.09 -16.64
CA GLU A 308 -19.69 -12.65 -17.80
C GLU A 308 -19.51 -11.63 -18.94
N ASN A 309 -20.49 -10.76 -19.14
CA ASN A 309 -20.47 -9.69 -20.15
C ASN A 309 -19.78 -8.40 -19.67
N MET A 310 -19.30 -8.34 -18.40
CA MET A 310 -18.68 -7.17 -17.78
C MET A 310 -17.28 -7.47 -17.21
N VAL A 311 -16.53 -8.33 -17.89
CA VAL A 311 -15.17 -8.68 -17.49
C VAL A 311 -14.29 -7.43 -17.47
N PRO A 312 -13.65 -7.08 -16.34
CA PRO A 312 -12.83 -5.89 -16.26
C PRO A 312 -11.53 -6.03 -17.04
N SER A 313 -10.98 -4.91 -17.51
CA SER A 313 -9.75 -4.88 -18.30
C SER A 313 -8.60 -5.64 -17.64
N LEU A 314 -8.39 -5.45 -16.35
CA LEU A 314 -7.31 -6.12 -15.60
C LEU A 314 -7.43 -7.65 -15.58
N ALA A 315 -8.63 -8.21 -15.64
CA ALA A 315 -8.83 -9.66 -15.67
C ALA A 315 -8.39 -10.32 -16.99
N LYS A 316 -8.09 -9.51 -18.01
CA LYS A 316 -7.56 -9.96 -19.31
C LYS A 316 -6.03 -10.13 -19.31
N LEU A 317 -5.34 -9.65 -18.26
CA LEU A 317 -3.89 -9.79 -18.15
C LEU A 317 -3.47 -11.26 -18.00
N PRO A 318 -2.30 -11.64 -18.51
CA PRO A 318 -1.68 -12.94 -18.23
C PRO A 318 -1.33 -13.05 -16.73
N PHE A 319 -2.22 -13.64 -15.94
CA PHE A 319 -2.10 -13.70 -14.48
C PHE A 319 -2.16 -15.15 -13.98
N GLU A 320 -3.32 -15.68 -13.65
CA GLU A 320 -3.54 -17.06 -13.25
C GLU A 320 -4.87 -17.55 -13.81
N THR A 321 -4.84 -18.60 -14.63
CA THR A 321 -6.05 -19.15 -15.24
C THR A 321 -7.05 -19.60 -14.16
N GLY A 322 -8.30 -19.15 -14.26
CA GLY A 322 -9.38 -19.47 -13.32
C GLY A 322 -9.34 -18.70 -11.99
N LYS A 323 -8.37 -17.77 -11.80
CA LYS A 323 -8.25 -16.93 -10.59
C LYS A 323 -7.96 -15.47 -10.93
N ALA A 324 -8.55 -14.97 -12.00
CA ALA A 324 -8.29 -13.61 -12.49
C ALA A 324 -8.61 -12.52 -11.46
N GLU A 325 -9.61 -12.74 -10.57
CA GLU A 325 -9.95 -11.83 -9.47
C GLU A 325 -8.84 -11.66 -8.43
N GLY A 326 -7.92 -12.61 -8.34
CA GLY A 326 -6.73 -12.52 -7.49
C GLY A 326 -5.77 -11.39 -7.89
N ILE A 327 -5.96 -10.77 -9.06
CA ILE A 327 -5.20 -9.60 -9.49
C ILE A 327 -5.49 -8.36 -8.59
N PHE A 328 -6.68 -8.28 -7.99
CA PHE A 328 -7.05 -7.22 -7.05
C PHE A 328 -6.46 -7.53 -5.67
N ARG A 329 -5.26 -7.01 -5.38
CA ARG A 329 -4.49 -7.34 -4.17
C ARG A 329 -5.04 -6.64 -2.94
N LEU A 330 -5.22 -7.42 -1.87
CA LEU A 330 -5.61 -6.88 -0.57
C LEU A 330 -4.45 -6.13 0.08
N ASP A 331 -4.72 -4.93 0.55
CA ASP A 331 -3.73 -4.00 1.09
C ASP A 331 -3.82 -3.89 2.62
N LEU A 332 -2.72 -4.19 3.29
CA LEU A 332 -2.63 -4.06 4.75
C LEU A 332 -2.83 -2.63 5.26
N PHE A 333 -2.39 -1.61 4.52
CA PHE A 333 -2.53 -0.23 4.95
C PHE A 333 -4.01 0.19 5.04
N HIS A 334 -4.78 -0.07 3.98
CA HIS A 334 -6.21 0.24 3.97
C HIS A 334 -7.05 -0.72 4.81
N CYS A 335 -6.65 -2.00 4.93
CA CYS A 335 -7.37 -2.94 5.77
C CYS A 335 -7.14 -2.71 7.26
N TRP A 336 -5.92 -2.33 7.67
CA TRP A 336 -5.58 -2.08 9.07
C TRP A 336 -5.48 -0.59 9.39
N LYS A 337 -4.45 0.14 8.93
CA LYS A 337 -4.19 1.53 9.40
C LYS A 337 -5.33 2.49 9.07
N CYS A 338 -5.98 2.33 7.91
CA CYS A 338 -7.16 3.10 7.48
C CYS A 338 -8.48 2.33 7.62
N GLY A 339 -8.47 1.21 8.31
CA GLY A 339 -9.61 0.30 8.49
C GLY A 339 -9.77 -0.17 9.91
N LEU A 340 -9.56 -1.48 10.14
CA LEU A 340 -9.82 -2.12 11.43
C LEU A 340 -9.07 -1.46 12.60
N GLY A 341 -7.86 -0.94 12.36
CA GLY A 341 -7.10 -0.18 13.36
C GLY A 341 -7.80 1.10 13.79
N ARG A 342 -8.41 1.86 12.85
CA ARG A 342 -9.23 3.03 13.20
C ARG A 342 -10.48 2.64 14.00
N ASP A 343 -11.09 1.51 13.68
CA ASP A 343 -12.23 0.98 14.41
C ASP A 343 -11.80 0.52 15.80
N LEU A 344 -10.66 -0.16 15.95
CA LEU A 344 -10.10 -0.59 17.24
C LEU A 344 -9.85 0.60 18.16
N ILE A 345 -9.06 1.58 17.74
CA ILE A 345 -8.67 2.71 18.58
C ILE A 345 -9.85 3.63 18.89
N GLY A 346 -10.76 3.83 17.93
CA GLY A 346 -11.96 4.63 18.12
C GLY A 346 -12.91 4.00 19.12
N SER A 347 -13.23 2.72 18.93
CA SER A 347 -14.06 1.96 19.85
C SER A 347 -13.42 1.81 21.23
N ALA A 348 -12.12 1.48 21.30
CA ALA A 348 -11.41 1.36 22.57
C ALA A 348 -11.46 2.67 23.37
N THR A 349 -11.15 3.81 22.73
CA THR A 349 -11.19 5.11 23.41
C THR A 349 -12.58 5.42 23.98
N VAL A 350 -13.63 5.22 23.17
CA VAL A 350 -15.02 5.50 23.59
C VAL A 350 -15.48 4.53 24.67
N VAL A 351 -15.22 3.23 24.53
CA VAL A 351 -15.59 2.21 25.52
C VAL A 351 -14.88 2.45 26.84
N LEU A 352 -13.58 2.76 26.83
CA LEU A 352 -12.83 3.09 28.04
C LEU A 352 -13.38 4.35 28.72
N CYS A 353 -13.79 5.39 27.94
CA CYS A 353 -14.48 6.55 28.50
C CYS A 353 -15.82 6.17 29.14
N LEU A 354 -16.64 5.35 28.48
CA LEU A 354 -17.94 4.95 29.00
C LEU A 354 -17.83 4.08 30.26
N LEU A 355 -16.80 3.27 30.38
CA LEU A 355 -16.51 2.41 31.53
C LEU A 355 -15.74 3.12 32.66
N GLY A 356 -15.51 4.45 32.57
CA GLY A 356 -14.92 5.22 33.65
C GLY A 356 -13.41 5.09 33.81
N TYR A 357 -12.67 4.63 32.79
CA TYR A 357 -11.19 4.53 32.86
C TYR A 357 -10.48 5.89 33.02
N PHE A 358 -11.17 6.98 32.71
CA PHE A 358 -10.66 8.35 32.86
C PHE A 358 -11.39 9.12 33.97
N ASP A 359 -11.99 8.43 34.94
CA ASP A 359 -12.60 9.06 36.09
C ASP A 359 -11.58 9.33 37.18
N PHE A 360 -11.72 10.51 37.83
CA PHE A 360 -10.92 10.91 38.96
C PHE A 360 -11.85 11.50 40.04
N PRO A 361 -11.59 11.29 41.32
CA PRO A 361 -12.37 11.84 42.39
C PRO A 361 -12.55 13.37 42.28
N GLY A 362 -13.78 13.84 42.42
CA GLY A 362 -14.10 15.26 42.34
C GLY A 362 -14.27 15.86 40.95
N PHE A 363 -14.12 15.06 39.90
CA PHE A 363 -14.34 15.48 38.50
C PHE A 363 -15.65 14.93 37.94
N SER A 364 -16.22 15.64 36.96
CA SER A 364 -17.43 15.22 36.27
C SER A 364 -17.22 13.90 35.51
N GLU A 365 -18.21 12.99 35.59
CA GLU A 365 -18.22 11.68 34.93
C GLU A 365 -18.95 11.68 33.59
N ASN A 366 -19.33 12.84 33.06
CA ASN A 366 -19.96 12.92 31.76
C ASN A 366 -18.99 12.56 30.62
N PHE A 367 -19.52 12.07 29.51
CA PHE A 367 -18.70 11.58 28.40
C PHE A 367 -17.78 12.65 27.76
N PRO A 368 -18.21 13.94 27.56
CA PRO A 368 -17.30 14.97 27.05
C PRO A 368 -16.08 15.20 27.95
N ASP A 369 -16.25 15.26 29.26
CA ASP A 369 -15.16 15.53 30.20
C ASP A 369 -14.22 14.31 30.32
N ARG A 370 -14.77 13.08 30.27
CA ARG A 370 -13.96 11.86 30.15
C ARG A 370 -13.12 11.85 28.88
N LEU A 371 -13.69 12.31 27.75
CA LEU A 371 -12.98 12.38 26.46
C LEU A 371 -11.88 13.44 26.48
N GLU A 372 -12.07 14.56 27.19
CA GLU A 372 -11.04 15.59 27.39
C GLU A 372 -9.88 15.06 28.24
N ARG A 373 -10.18 14.32 29.31
CA ARG A 373 -9.16 13.65 30.12
C ARG A 373 -8.39 12.58 29.33
N ALA A 374 -9.09 11.82 28.48
CA ALA A 374 -8.46 10.88 27.54
C ALA A 374 -7.51 11.60 26.59
N TRP A 375 -7.91 12.77 26.05
CA TRP A 375 -7.04 13.61 25.24
C TRP A 375 -5.80 14.09 26.02
N SER A 376 -5.98 14.57 27.24
CA SER A 376 -4.88 15.01 28.09
C SER A 376 -3.89 13.88 28.37
N SER A 377 -4.40 12.67 28.66
CA SER A 377 -3.58 11.45 28.79
C SER A 377 -2.81 11.13 27.51
N PHE A 378 -3.45 11.15 26.34
CA PHE A 378 -2.80 10.90 25.05
C PHE A 378 -1.70 11.94 24.79
N ARG A 379 -1.98 13.20 25.04
CA ARG A 379 -1.03 14.28 24.84
C ARG A 379 0.21 14.15 25.74
N LEU A 380 0.00 13.85 27.02
CA LEU A 380 1.11 13.59 27.95
C LEU A 380 1.96 12.39 27.51
N TRP A 381 1.30 11.29 27.10
CA TRP A 381 1.98 10.12 26.60
C TRP A 381 2.80 10.42 25.34
N THR A 382 2.26 11.20 24.40
CA THR A 382 3.00 11.56 23.16
C THR A 382 4.19 12.45 23.46
N LEU A 383 4.09 13.39 24.41
CA LEU A 383 5.21 14.22 24.86
C LEU A 383 6.31 13.36 25.52
N ALA A 384 5.94 12.49 26.45
CA ALA A 384 6.87 11.59 27.14
C ALA A 384 7.62 10.65 26.17
N ASN A 385 6.97 10.23 25.11
CA ASN A 385 7.53 9.32 24.09
C ASN A 385 8.11 10.05 22.85
N GLN A 386 8.21 11.38 22.87
CA GLN A 386 8.73 12.21 21.78
C GLN A 386 8.02 11.93 20.43
N LYS A 387 6.68 11.78 20.46
CA LYS A 387 5.85 11.52 19.28
C LYS A 387 5.13 12.81 18.86
N THR A 388 4.92 12.95 17.55
CA THR A 388 4.21 14.11 16.97
C THR A 388 2.97 13.62 16.23
N PRO A 389 1.80 13.54 16.87
CA PRO A 389 0.54 13.19 16.23
C PRO A 389 0.05 14.31 15.31
N ALA A 390 -0.72 13.95 14.29
CA ALA A 390 -1.47 14.92 13.50
C ALA A 390 -2.85 15.26 14.11
N ILE A 391 -3.25 14.57 15.17
CA ILE A 391 -4.48 14.82 15.93
C ILE A 391 -4.28 16.06 16.80
N HIS A 392 -5.24 16.98 16.77
CA HIS A 392 -5.20 18.22 17.56
C HIS A 392 -6.06 18.18 18.81
N TYR A 393 -7.11 17.36 18.83
CA TYR A 393 -8.05 17.25 19.94
C TYR A 393 -8.94 16.00 19.78
N PHE A 394 -9.38 15.42 20.91
CA PHE A 394 -10.41 14.36 20.92
C PHE A 394 -11.79 14.97 20.97
N SER A 395 -12.63 14.67 20.00
CA SER A 395 -14.00 15.13 19.90
C SER A 395 -14.94 14.01 19.49
N LYS A 396 -16.23 14.15 19.76
CA LYS A 396 -17.26 13.21 19.30
C LYS A 396 -17.22 13.04 17.78
N SER A 397 -16.92 14.09 17.03
CA SER A 397 -16.78 14.03 15.56
C SER A 397 -15.53 13.28 15.12
N LEU A 398 -14.42 13.37 15.86
CA LEU A 398 -13.21 12.61 15.58
C LEU A 398 -13.47 11.10 15.69
N PHE A 399 -14.24 10.67 16.69
CA PHE A 399 -14.58 9.26 16.94
C PHE A 399 -15.89 8.83 16.28
N ASN A 400 -16.49 9.71 15.48
CA ASN A 400 -17.75 9.44 14.77
C ASN A 400 -18.86 8.89 15.69
N THR A 401 -18.98 9.47 16.91
CA THR A 401 -19.97 9.10 17.92
C THR A 401 -20.97 10.21 18.13
N PRO A 402 -21.92 10.44 17.21
CA PRO A 402 -22.98 11.42 17.40
C PRO A 402 -23.86 11.07 18.61
N ASN A 403 -24.00 9.79 18.90
CA ASN A 403 -24.65 9.22 20.07
C ASN A 403 -23.90 7.98 20.57
N GLN A 404 -24.20 7.53 21.79
CA GLN A 404 -23.56 6.35 22.41
C GLN A 404 -23.97 5.01 21.79
N ARG A 405 -24.91 4.99 20.83
CA ARG A 405 -25.38 3.78 20.13
C ARG A 405 -24.69 3.55 18.78
N SER A 406 -23.77 4.43 18.39
CA SER A 406 -23.02 4.31 17.15
C SER A 406 -21.72 3.53 17.36
N PHE A 407 -21.36 2.68 16.40
CA PHE A 407 -20.02 2.06 16.38
C PHE A 407 -18.95 3.14 16.15
N ALA A 408 -18.15 3.40 17.17
CA ALA A 408 -17.08 4.39 17.11
C ALA A 408 -15.95 3.93 16.19
N TRP A 409 -15.41 4.87 15.44
CA TRP A 409 -14.17 4.71 14.69
C TRP A 409 -13.44 6.06 14.62
N ALA A 410 -12.10 6.02 14.63
CA ALA A 410 -11.32 7.23 14.65
C ALA A 410 -11.05 7.77 13.23
N ASN A 411 -11.47 9.00 12.95
CA ASN A 411 -11.18 9.68 11.68
C ASN A 411 -9.79 10.33 11.72
N VAL A 412 -8.75 9.48 11.70
CA VAL A 412 -7.35 9.87 11.85
C VAL A 412 -6.51 9.39 10.68
N LYS A 413 -5.29 9.89 10.54
CA LYS A 413 -4.31 9.40 9.57
C LYS A 413 -3.77 8.02 9.99
N GLY A 414 -3.28 7.24 9.03
CA GLY A 414 -2.70 5.92 9.33
C GLY A 414 -1.53 5.96 10.32
N SER A 415 -0.72 7.04 10.33
CA SER A 415 0.33 7.27 11.33
C SER A 415 -0.24 7.41 12.74
N ASP A 416 -1.35 8.14 12.88
CA ASP A 416 -1.98 8.35 14.18
C ASP A 416 -2.67 7.08 14.69
N THR A 417 -3.17 6.22 13.78
CA THR A 417 -3.67 4.89 14.15
C THR A 417 -2.60 4.10 14.90
N THR A 418 -1.35 4.10 14.41
CA THR A 418 -0.24 3.42 15.08
C THR A 418 0.06 4.02 16.45
N LEU A 419 0.08 5.36 16.56
CA LEU A 419 0.35 6.03 17.84
C LEU A 419 -0.76 5.77 18.86
N MET A 420 -2.01 5.86 18.43
CA MET A 420 -3.15 5.59 19.33
C MET A 420 -3.22 4.13 19.76
N THR A 421 -2.85 3.17 18.90
CA THR A 421 -2.76 1.75 19.29
C THR A 421 -1.75 1.57 20.45
N GLN A 422 -0.58 2.21 20.36
CA GLN A 422 0.42 2.19 21.43
C GLN A 422 -0.08 2.88 22.72
N TRP A 423 -0.80 4.00 22.58
CA TRP A 423 -1.36 4.71 23.71
C TRP A 423 -2.50 3.91 24.38
N VAL A 424 -3.42 3.32 23.64
CA VAL A 424 -4.48 2.47 24.21
C VAL A 424 -3.88 1.33 25.02
N LEU A 425 -2.85 0.66 24.48
CA LEU A 425 -2.12 -0.38 25.20
C LEU A 425 -1.52 0.15 26.52
N HIS A 426 -0.92 1.33 26.47
CA HIS A 426 -0.35 1.98 27.66
C HIS A 426 -1.43 2.28 28.72
N VAL A 427 -2.56 2.87 28.32
CA VAL A 427 -3.67 3.19 29.23
C VAL A 427 -4.20 1.96 29.95
N VAL A 428 -4.45 0.87 29.20
CA VAL A 428 -5.00 -0.35 29.78
C VAL A 428 -4.01 -1.01 30.73
N ARG A 429 -2.72 -1.07 30.37
CA ARG A 429 -1.66 -1.59 31.26
C ARG A 429 -1.51 -0.77 32.53
N LEU A 430 -1.43 0.56 32.39
CA LEU A 430 -1.33 1.47 33.54
C LEU A 430 -2.53 1.32 34.46
N SER A 431 -3.73 1.19 33.92
CA SER A 431 -4.95 0.94 34.72
C SER A 431 -4.85 -0.35 35.51
N ARG A 432 -4.41 -1.44 34.90
CA ARG A 432 -4.24 -2.75 35.57
C ARG A 432 -3.17 -2.73 36.65
N GLU A 433 -2.06 -2.02 36.41
CA GLU A 433 -0.95 -1.88 37.37
C GLU A 433 -1.35 -1.03 38.57
N SER A 434 -2.14 0.04 38.37
CA SER A 434 -2.46 1.01 39.43
C SER A 434 -3.65 0.60 40.31
N ARG A 435 -4.63 -0.08 39.78
CA ARG A 435 -5.89 -0.40 40.48
C ARG A 435 -6.40 -1.85 40.29
N GLY A 436 -5.59 -2.69 39.64
CA GLY A 436 -6.02 -4.02 39.25
C GLY A 436 -6.99 -4.02 38.05
N PRO A 437 -7.38 -5.22 37.54
CA PRO A 437 -8.29 -5.33 36.42
C PRO A 437 -9.71 -4.88 36.81
N VAL A 438 -10.27 -3.94 36.04
CA VAL A 438 -11.66 -3.47 36.18
C VAL A 438 -12.61 -4.35 35.36
N ASN A 439 -12.21 -4.64 34.12
CA ASN A 439 -12.89 -5.54 33.19
C ASN A 439 -11.86 -6.48 32.54
N ASP A 440 -11.47 -7.52 33.25
CA ASP A 440 -10.34 -8.39 32.90
C ASP A 440 -10.42 -8.96 31.47
N ALA A 441 -11.59 -9.43 31.04
CA ALA A 441 -11.79 -9.98 29.71
C ALA A 441 -11.65 -8.92 28.60
N LEU A 442 -12.21 -7.74 28.77
CA LEU A 442 -12.08 -6.63 27.83
C LEU A 442 -10.62 -6.12 27.76
N GLU A 443 -10.02 -5.90 28.93
CA GLU A 443 -8.64 -5.42 29.05
C GLU A 443 -7.65 -6.42 28.45
N GLY A 444 -7.79 -7.70 28.74
CA GLY A 444 -6.98 -8.77 28.17
C GLY A 444 -7.04 -8.77 26.64
N ALA A 445 -8.24 -8.69 26.08
CA ALA A 445 -8.43 -8.66 24.64
C ALA A 445 -7.91 -7.36 23.98
N LEU A 446 -8.01 -6.20 24.67
CA LEU A 446 -7.42 -4.95 24.19
C LEU A 446 -5.89 -5.01 24.17
N ILE A 447 -5.28 -5.56 25.22
CA ILE A 447 -3.84 -5.79 25.30
C ILE A 447 -3.41 -6.70 24.14
N GLU A 448 -4.06 -7.84 23.98
CA GLU A 448 -3.74 -8.82 22.94
C GLU A 448 -3.87 -8.24 21.52
N ALA A 449 -4.96 -7.52 21.23
CA ALA A 449 -5.17 -6.87 19.94
C ALA A 449 -4.10 -5.80 19.64
N CYS A 450 -3.79 -4.95 20.61
CA CYS A 450 -2.82 -3.86 20.43
C CYS A 450 -1.38 -4.39 20.33
N GLU A 451 -0.99 -5.33 21.21
CA GLU A 451 0.34 -5.96 21.18
C GLU A 451 0.58 -6.69 19.87
N SER A 452 -0.41 -7.49 19.43
CA SER A 452 -0.30 -8.23 18.17
C SER A 452 -0.20 -7.30 16.96
N ALA A 453 -0.95 -6.18 16.95
CA ALA A 453 -0.83 -5.18 15.90
C ALA A 453 0.57 -4.54 15.88
N ILE A 454 1.08 -4.13 17.02
CA ILE A 454 2.41 -3.52 17.16
C ILE A 454 3.50 -4.51 16.73
N ALA A 455 3.44 -5.74 17.21
CA ALA A 455 4.40 -6.79 16.87
C ALA A 455 4.37 -7.15 15.38
N LEU A 456 3.18 -7.29 14.78
CA LEU A 456 3.01 -7.55 13.36
C LEU A 456 3.75 -6.50 12.52
N PHE A 457 3.46 -5.21 12.73
CA PHE A 457 4.06 -4.15 11.92
C PHE A 457 5.55 -3.95 12.25
N ALA A 458 6.00 -4.22 13.47
CA ALA A 458 7.42 -4.24 13.81
C ALA A 458 8.17 -5.31 12.99
N VAL A 459 7.64 -6.53 12.90
CA VAL A 459 8.23 -7.59 12.08
C VAL A 459 8.21 -7.21 10.61
N LEU A 460 7.06 -6.81 10.05
CA LEU A 460 6.91 -6.50 8.64
C LEU A 460 7.87 -5.38 8.17
N HIS A 461 8.00 -4.29 8.93
CA HIS A 461 8.85 -3.15 8.55
C HIS A 461 10.35 -3.37 8.81
N SER A 462 10.72 -4.36 9.64
CA SER A 462 12.12 -4.70 9.92
C SER A 462 12.69 -5.73 8.95
N HIS A 463 11.84 -6.40 8.18
CA HIS A 463 12.26 -7.50 7.30
C HIS A 463 12.22 -7.13 5.81
N PRO A 464 13.06 -7.80 4.99
CA PRO A 464 13.11 -7.61 3.55
C PRO A 464 11.83 -8.12 2.85
N LEU A 465 11.83 -8.06 1.51
CA LEU A 465 10.75 -8.58 0.67
C LEU A 465 10.47 -10.07 0.92
N TRP A 466 11.52 -10.84 1.16
CA TRP A 466 11.47 -12.27 1.42
C TRP A 466 11.92 -12.56 2.86
N MET A 467 10.94 -12.74 3.73
CA MET A 467 11.16 -13.07 5.14
C MET A 467 11.60 -14.53 5.31
N ASP A 468 12.32 -14.82 6.39
CA ASP A 468 12.47 -16.21 6.82
C ASP A 468 11.15 -16.80 7.31
N ARG A 469 11.08 -18.14 7.42
CA ARG A 469 9.85 -18.85 7.80
C ARG A 469 9.38 -18.50 9.22
N VAL A 470 10.32 -18.29 10.16
CA VAL A 470 9.98 -17.95 11.55
C VAL A 470 9.29 -16.59 11.61
N CYS A 471 9.81 -15.60 10.87
CA CYS A 471 9.19 -14.28 10.75
C CYS A 471 7.83 -14.36 10.04
N GLY A 472 7.70 -15.19 9.01
CA GLY A 472 6.43 -15.49 8.36
C GLY A 472 5.40 -16.09 9.33
N GLN A 473 5.80 -17.04 10.16
CA GLN A 473 4.95 -17.64 11.20
C GLN A 473 4.50 -16.60 12.24
N ARG A 474 5.41 -15.73 12.69
CA ARG A 474 5.08 -14.63 13.61
C ARG A 474 4.07 -13.67 12.99
N CYS A 475 4.28 -13.26 11.74
CA CYS A 475 3.33 -12.39 11.04
C CYS A 475 1.95 -13.04 10.94
N GLN A 476 1.87 -14.29 10.55
CA GLN A 476 0.61 -15.05 10.46
C GLN A 476 -0.07 -15.17 11.81
N HIS A 477 0.68 -15.50 12.87
CA HIS A 477 0.18 -15.62 14.24
C HIS A 477 -0.38 -14.28 14.73
N HIS A 478 0.42 -13.21 14.72
CA HIS A 478 -0.01 -11.90 15.20
C HIS A 478 -1.21 -11.34 14.41
N LEU A 479 -1.25 -11.55 13.11
CA LEU A 479 -2.40 -11.13 12.30
C LEU A 479 -3.68 -11.87 12.73
N LEU A 480 -3.59 -13.17 12.94
CA LEU A 480 -4.74 -13.98 13.35
C LEU A 480 -5.19 -13.65 14.78
N VAL A 481 -4.26 -13.53 15.72
CA VAL A 481 -4.54 -13.13 17.11
C VAL A 481 -5.22 -11.76 17.16
N MET A 482 -4.68 -10.80 16.44
CA MET A 482 -5.22 -9.43 16.36
C MET A 482 -6.70 -9.42 15.91
N ILE A 483 -7.04 -10.15 14.84
CA ILE A 483 -8.44 -10.17 14.34
C ILE A 483 -9.37 -11.00 15.25
N ARG A 484 -8.88 -12.05 15.90
CA ARG A 484 -9.64 -12.83 16.89
C ARG A 484 -9.93 -12.01 18.15
N ALA A 485 -8.93 -11.31 18.68
CA ALA A 485 -9.09 -10.41 19.82
C ALA A 485 -10.08 -9.27 19.48
N TYR A 486 -9.99 -8.69 18.27
CA TYR A 486 -10.97 -7.69 17.83
C TYR A 486 -12.41 -8.23 17.79
N ARG A 487 -12.62 -9.44 17.25
CA ARG A 487 -13.94 -10.10 17.27
C ARG A 487 -14.43 -10.33 18.69
N PHE A 488 -13.56 -10.77 19.58
CA PHE A 488 -13.88 -10.96 20.99
C PHE A 488 -14.29 -9.63 21.65
N LEU A 489 -13.57 -8.54 21.39
CA LEU A 489 -13.93 -7.19 21.86
C LEU A 489 -15.34 -6.75 21.42
N ALA A 490 -15.73 -7.09 20.19
CA ALA A 490 -17.08 -6.80 19.69
C ALA A 490 -18.17 -7.53 20.50
N MET A 491 -17.91 -8.77 20.90
CA MET A 491 -18.83 -9.56 21.73
C MET A 491 -18.83 -9.06 23.17
N GLU A 492 -17.67 -8.81 23.75
CA GLU A 492 -17.52 -8.41 25.14
C GLU A 492 -18.07 -7.01 25.41
N SER A 493 -17.84 -6.06 24.50
CA SER A 493 -18.44 -4.72 24.62
C SER A 493 -19.97 -4.79 24.63
N ARG A 494 -20.57 -5.66 23.80
CA ARG A 494 -22.01 -5.89 23.81
C ARG A 494 -22.49 -6.49 25.13
N ARG A 495 -21.74 -7.46 25.71
CA ARG A 495 -22.03 -8.06 27.02
C ARG A 495 -22.01 -7.01 28.13
N LEU A 496 -21.11 -6.04 28.04
CA LEU A 496 -21.01 -4.90 28.98
C LEU A 496 -22.05 -3.78 28.71
N GLY A 497 -22.95 -3.97 27.74
CA GLY A 497 -23.99 -2.98 27.41
C GLY A 497 -23.50 -1.73 26.67
N VAL A 498 -22.25 -1.76 26.16
CA VAL A 498 -21.67 -0.65 25.41
C VAL A 498 -21.52 -1.02 23.91
N VAL A 499 -21.74 -0.05 23.03
CA VAL A 499 -21.61 -0.25 21.59
C VAL A 499 -20.17 0.04 21.17
N GLY A 500 -19.46 -0.98 20.71
CA GLY A 500 -18.07 -0.86 20.24
C GLY A 500 -17.71 -1.94 19.22
N PHE A 501 -16.60 -1.77 18.57
CA PHE A 501 -15.91 -2.77 17.72
C PHE A 501 -16.79 -3.40 16.63
N GLY A 502 -17.32 -2.58 15.71
CA GLY A 502 -18.16 -3.05 14.62
C GLY A 502 -17.42 -4.02 13.68
N LEU A 503 -18.00 -5.21 13.44
CA LEU A 503 -17.42 -6.17 12.49
C LEU A 503 -17.62 -5.70 11.05
N LYS A 504 -16.54 -5.59 10.30
CA LYS A 504 -16.51 -5.00 8.95
C LYS A 504 -15.75 -5.89 7.95
N PRO A 505 -16.02 -5.76 6.64
CA PRO A 505 -15.34 -6.53 5.59
C PRO A 505 -13.82 -6.45 5.60
N LYS A 506 -13.24 -5.36 6.11
CA LYS A 506 -11.78 -5.21 6.23
C LYS A 506 -11.16 -6.23 7.19
N MET A 507 -11.90 -6.68 8.20
CA MET A 507 -11.48 -7.79 9.06
C MET A 507 -11.35 -9.09 8.25
N HIS A 508 -12.33 -9.38 7.39
CA HIS A 508 -12.29 -10.53 6.50
C HIS A 508 -11.13 -10.46 5.49
N ALA A 509 -10.87 -9.26 4.93
CA ALA A 509 -9.71 -9.04 4.06
C ALA A 509 -8.38 -9.34 4.78
N LEU A 510 -8.23 -8.93 6.04
CA LEU A 510 -7.05 -9.28 6.86
C LEU A 510 -6.96 -10.79 7.10
N HIS A 511 -8.09 -11.49 7.22
CA HIS A 511 -8.10 -12.95 7.36
C HIS A 511 -7.60 -13.64 6.07
N HIS A 512 -7.99 -13.16 4.87
CA HIS A 512 -7.40 -13.64 3.61
C HIS A 512 -5.87 -13.47 3.57
N ILE A 513 -5.35 -12.31 4.02
CA ILE A 513 -3.89 -12.10 4.11
C ILE A 513 -3.25 -13.11 5.06
N SER A 514 -3.87 -13.39 6.22
CA SER A 514 -3.41 -14.41 7.17
C SER A 514 -3.40 -15.81 6.54
N LYS A 515 -4.44 -16.17 5.78
CA LYS A 515 -4.52 -17.47 5.07
C LYS A 515 -3.48 -17.57 3.96
N SER A 516 -3.20 -16.51 3.23
CA SER A 516 -2.11 -16.47 2.23
C SER A 516 -0.73 -16.73 2.87
N LEU A 517 -0.44 -16.13 4.03
CA LEU A 517 0.78 -16.46 4.79
C LEU A 517 0.81 -17.92 5.24
N LYS A 518 -0.32 -18.44 5.76
CA LYS A 518 -0.44 -19.85 6.16
C LYS A 518 -0.19 -20.80 4.98
N SER A 519 -0.75 -20.51 3.81
CA SER A 519 -0.53 -21.31 2.59
C SER A 519 0.95 -21.36 2.20
N GLN A 520 1.65 -20.23 2.20
CA GLN A 520 3.09 -20.18 1.92
C GLN A 520 3.91 -20.96 2.96
N LEU A 521 3.52 -20.93 4.24
CA LEU A 521 4.17 -21.71 5.30
C LEU A 521 3.94 -23.21 5.14
N GLN A 522 2.83 -23.61 4.58
CA GLN A 522 2.50 -25.02 4.29
C GLN A 522 3.17 -25.54 3.01
N SER A 523 3.46 -24.67 2.05
CA SER A 523 4.12 -25.00 0.78
C SER A 523 5.62 -25.06 0.98
N ASN A 524 6.36 -25.75 1.53
CA ASN A 524 7.83 -25.83 1.70
C ASN A 524 8.62 -24.64 1.10
N ALA A 525 8.02 -23.45 1.05
CA ALA A 525 8.64 -22.23 0.54
C ALA A 525 9.92 -21.92 1.32
N PRO A 526 11.07 -21.69 0.66
CA PRO A 526 12.32 -21.36 1.35
C PRO A 526 12.25 -19.98 2.02
N ARG A 527 11.40 -19.11 1.49
CA ARG A 527 11.15 -17.74 1.98
C ARG A 527 9.67 -17.41 1.90
N ILE A 528 9.23 -16.51 2.75
CA ILE A 528 7.84 -16.04 2.84
C ILE A 528 7.76 -14.60 2.33
N LEU A 529 6.86 -14.35 1.39
CA LEU A 529 6.67 -13.01 0.84
C LEU A 529 6.13 -12.06 1.92
N ASN A 530 6.81 -10.94 2.10
CA ASN A 530 6.35 -9.89 3.00
C ASN A 530 5.07 -9.21 2.43
N PRO A 531 3.94 -9.28 3.11
CA PRO A 531 2.68 -8.69 2.63
C PRO A 531 2.74 -7.18 2.34
N LEU A 532 3.75 -6.47 2.86
CA LEU A 532 3.97 -5.05 2.56
C LEU A 532 4.25 -4.79 1.06
N VAL A 533 4.61 -5.80 0.28
CA VAL A 533 4.76 -5.65 -1.18
C VAL A 533 3.47 -5.13 -1.82
N PHE A 534 2.31 -5.52 -1.28
CA PHE A 534 1.00 -5.08 -1.73
C PHE A 534 0.46 -3.86 -0.96
N SER A 535 1.22 -3.31 -0.02
CA SER A 535 0.81 -2.13 0.75
C SER A 535 0.77 -0.86 -0.11
N CYS A 536 -0.30 -0.08 0.07
CA CYS A 536 -0.48 1.22 -0.58
C CYS A 536 0.13 2.39 0.19
N GLU A 537 0.68 2.17 1.39
CA GLU A 537 1.15 3.25 2.28
C GLU A 537 2.13 4.22 1.59
N ALA A 538 3.10 3.70 0.85
CA ALA A 538 4.03 4.52 0.09
C ALA A 538 3.39 5.17 -1.16
N ASN A 539 2.38 4.53 -1.73
CA ASN A 539 1.67 5.03 -2.91
C ASN A 539 0.77 6.24 -2.57
N GLU A 540 0.19 6.28 -1.35
CA GLU A 540 -0.57 7.44 -0.84
C GLU A 540 0.24 8.75 -0.89
N SER A 541 1.54 8.65 -0.65
CA SER A 541 2.46 9.80 -0.76
C SER A 541 2.52 10.32 -2.21
N VAL A 542 2.57 9.42 -3.20
CA VAL A 542 2.53 9.78 -4.64
C VAL A 542 1.22 10.49 -4.96
N VAL A 543 0.08 9.90 -4.58
CA VAL A 543 -1.25 10.50 -4.81
C VAL A 543 -1.33 11.89 -4.21
N GLY A 544 -0.87 12.06 -2.97
CA GLY A 544 -0.82 13.37 -2.31
C GLY A 544 0.08 14.38 -3.02
N HIS A 545 1.24 13.95 -3.56
CA HIS A 545 2.14 14.82 -4.31
C HIS A 545 1.57 15.17 -5.69
N VAL A 546 1.08 14.20 -6.44
CA VAL A 546 0.48 14.40 -7.75
C VAL A 546 -0.75 15.31 -7.66
N SER A 547 -1.62 15.10 -6.67
CA SER A 547 -2.77 15.96 -6.41
C SER A 547 -2.39 17.40 -6.06
N ARG A 548 -1.28 17.62 -5.35
CA ARG A 548 -0.74 18.98 -5.10
C ARG A 548 -0.21 19.64 -6.39
N ILE A 549 0.40 18.86 -7.29
CA ILE A 549 0.81 19.36 -8.61
C ILE A 549 -0.45 19.71 -9.43
N ALA A 550 -1.46 18.84 -9.44
CA ALA A 550 -2.69 19.05 -10.17
C ALA A 550 -3.42 20.35 -9.77
N ARG A 551 -3.42 20.69 -8.47
CA ARG A 551 -4.00 21.96 -7.96
C ARG A 551 -3.30 23.22 -8.45
N ARG A 552 -2.09 23.11 -8.98
CA ARG A 552 -1.23 24.24 -9.40
C ARG A 552 -1.13 24.39 -10.92
N VAL A 553 -1.97 23.69 -11.65
CA VAL A 553 -2.01 23.75 -13.12
C VAL A 553 -3.42 24.03 -13.61
N SER A 554 -3.55 24.52 -14.84
CA SER A 554 -4.86 24.77 -15.44
C SER A 554 -5.70 23.48 -15.51
N SER A 555 -6.97 23.55 -15.13
CA SER A 555 -7.90 22.41 -15.20
C SER A 555 -8.11 21.90 -16.62
N ARG A 556 -7.98 22.74 -17.64
CA ARG A 556 -8.16 22.38 -19.06
C ARG A 556 -7.07 21.43 -19.57
N THR A 557 -5.86 21.51 -19.00
CA THR A 557 -4.70 20.73 -19.44
C THR A 557 -4.09 19.93 -18.28
N VAL A 558 -4.86 19.71 -17.22
CA VAL A 558 -4.34 19.16 -15.96
C VAL A 558 -3.66 17.81 -16.13
N SER A 559 -4.23 16.89 -16.88
CA SER A 559 -3.67 15.54 -17.09
C SER A 559 -2.27 15.62 -17.74
N LEU A 560 -2.12 16.37 -18.81
CA LEU A 560 -0.84 16.54 -19.50
C LEU A 560 0.19 17.26 -18.62
N ARG A 561 -0.20 18.37 -18.01
CA ARG A 561 0.73 19.18 -17.21
C ARG A 561 1.19 18.49 -15.92
N VAL A 562 0.34 17.68 -15.32
CA VAL A 562 0.73 16.84 -14.18
C VAL A 562 1.80 15.85 -14.60
N LEU A 563 1.60 15.16 -15.72
CA LEU A 563 2.53 14.17 -16.25
C LEU A 563 3.89 14.79 -16.55
N GLU A 564 3.92 15.91 -17.26
CA GLU A 564 5.15 16.66 -17.57
C GLU A 564 5.91 17.09 -16.30
N ARG A 565 5.20 17.64 -15.30
CA ARG A 565 5.83 18.05 -14.03
C ARG A 565 6.35 16.88 -13.20
N VAL A 566 5.70 15.73 -13.28
CA VAL A 566 6.19 14.49 -12.67
C VAL A 566 7.49 14.05 -13.34
N LEU A 567 7.58 14.07 -14.67
CA LEU A 567 8.81 13.74 -15.42
C LEU A 567 9.98 14.66 -15.05
N ILE A 568 9.74 15.98 -14.93
CA ILE A 568 10.77 16.95 -14.47
C ILE A 568 11.23 16.59 -13.05
N ARG A 569 10.28 16.36 -12.14
CA ARG A 569 10.59 16.04 -10.74
C ARG A 569 11.38 14.74 -10.62
N THR A 570 10.98 13.71 -11.33
CA THR A 570 11.69 12.42 -11.35
C THR A 570 13.12 12.59 -11.85
N LYS A 571 13.34 13.36 -12.93
CA LYS A 571 14.68 13.65 -13.45
C LYS A 571 15.57 14.37 -12.42
N ALA A 572 15.02 15.39 -11.75
CA ALA A 572 15.73 16.12 -10.71
C ALA A 572 16.16 15.20 -9.54
N LEU A 573 15.29 14.29 -9.14
CA LEU A 573 15.57 13.31 -8.08
C LEU A 573 16.64 12.28 -8.49
N ILE A 574 16.60 11.79 -9.73
CA ILE A 574 17.62 10.91 -10.29
C ILE A 574 19.00 11.62 -10.28
N ARG A 575 19.05 12.88 -10.73
CA ARG A 575 20.30 13.68 -10.69
C ARG A 575 20.83 13.82 -9.26
N LYS A 576 19.95 14.15 -8.31
CA LYS A 576 20.32 14.26 -6.89
C LYS A 576 20.88 12.94 -6.35
N ARG A 577 20.25 11.80 -6.68
CA ARG A 577 20.71 10.46 -6.24
C ARG A 577 22.09 10.15 -6.82
N LYS A 578 22.30 10.36 -8.12
CA LYS A 578 23.61 10.16 -8.77
C LYS A 578 24.69 11.06 -8.16
N GLY A 579 24.40 12.33 -7.89
CA GLY A 579 25.30 13.27 -7.23
C GLY A 579 25.70 12.83 -5.81
N ASN A 580 24.74 12.34 -5.03
CA ASN A 580 25.01 11.80 -3.68
C ASN A 580 25.86 10.53 -3.72
N LEU A 581 25.64 9.64 -4.71
CA LEU A 581 26.45 8.44 -4.88
C LEU A 581 27.91 8.77 -5.18
N SER A 582 28.14 9.70 -6.12
CA SER A 582 29.50 10.13 -6.48
C SER A 582 30.23 10.82 -5.32
N SER A 583 29.53 11.57 -4.48
CA SER A 583 30.12 12.21 -3.28
C SER A 583 30.47 11.17 -2.20
N ARG A 584 29.64 10.14 -1.99
CA ARG A 584 29.93 9.04 -1.07
C ARG A 584 31.11 8.18 -1.52
N LEU A 585 31.20 7.87 -2.81
CA LEU A 585 32.34 7.16 -3.38
C LEU A 585 33.64 7.96 -3.21
N ARG A 586 33.64 9.25 -3.46
CA ARG A 586 34.80 10.12 -3.23
C ARG A 586 35.21 10.17 -1.75
N ALA A 587 34.24 10.22 -0.84
CA ALA A 587 34.49 10.17 0.60
C ALA A 587 35.08 8.83 1.04
N TYR A 588 34.54 7.72 0.50
CA TYR A 588 35.07 6.37 0.75
C TYR A 588 36.49 6.20 0.24
N CYS A 589 36.77 6.62 -1.00
CA CYS A 589 38.12 6.59 -1.56
C CYS A 589 39.12 7.44 -0.77
N ARG A 590 38.71 8.59 -0.23
CA ARG A 590 39.55 9.41 0.66
C ARG A 590 39.84 8.71 1.98
N ARG A 591 38.84 8.03 2.58
CA ARG A 591 39.05 7.23 3.80
C ARG A 591 39.98 6.04 3.55
N ALA A 592 39.76 5.29 2.46
CA ALA A 592 40.62 4.15 2.12
C ALA A 592 42.07 4.60 1.88
N ARG A 593 42.32 5.73 1.21
CA ARG A 593 43.67 6.28 1.05
C ARG A 593 44.32 6.71 2.38
N ARG A 594 43.52 7.19 3.35
CA ARG A 594 44.03 7.56 4.69
C ARG A 594 44.30 6.34 5.61
N MET A 595 43.70 5.20 5.32
CA MET A 595 43.94 3.96 6.06
C MET A 595 45.14 3.17 5.51
N ASN A 596 45.56 3.43 4.26
CA ASN A 596 46.70 2.80 3.60
C ASN A 596 47.95 3.73 3.54
N ALA A 597 47.90 4.89 4.13
CA ALA A 597 48.99 5.82 4.37
C ALA A 597 49.31 5.88 5.87
#